data_576324e9bb7b76c216806f063e4641f9
#
_entry.id   576324e9bb7b76c216806f063e4641f9
#
_cell.length_a   1.000
_cell.length_b   1.000
_cell.length_c   1.000
_cell.angle_alpha   90.00
_cell.angle_beta   90.00
_cell.angle_gamma   90.00
#
_symmetry.space_group_name_H-M   'P 1'
#
loop_
_entity.id
_entity.type
_entity.pdbx_description
1 polymer ?
#
loop_
_entity_poly.entity_id
_entity_poly.type
_entity_poly.pdbx_seq_one_letter_code
_entity_poly.pdbx_strand_id
1 'polypeptide(L)'
;MVERKIEVFNNYEQSQKEVGYIARKDATQKTYDDLGFMSGLEVHQQIDTKEKLFCRCPAGIYHQDDEYNAELIRHMRPTLSELGEYDGTALMEFKTKKEIVYRINDKNSCTYEIDDTPPFPLNKQALERAIIVSLACKLNIVGEVHITRKQYLDGSIPAGFQRTVIIGVDGEIYPKNKKVRLIQLSLEEDSCREISDIKHKRVYKTDRLGMPLIETVTYPDMKNPDEVKDACDYIRFLNRSTGRVRTG
;
A
#
# COMPACT_ATOMS: atom_id res chain seq x y z
N MET A 1 28.58 23.23 -18.52
CA MET A 1 27.98 22.41 -17.47
C MET A 1 27.88 23.08 -16.10
N VAL A 2 28.84 23.92 -15.72
CA VAL A 2 28.83 24.70 -14.45
C VAL A 2 27.78 25.81 -14.48
N GLU A 3 27.68 26.57 -15.57
CA GLU A 3 26.69 27.67 -15.71
C GLU A 3 25.22 27.18 -15.62
N ARG A 4 24.88 26.06 -16.27
CA ARG A 4 23.53 25.46 -16.16
C ARG A 4 23.17 25.01 -14.72
N LYS A 5 24.14 24.58 -13.93
CA LYS A 5 23.91 24.22 -12.53
C LYS A 5 23.63 25.46 -11.67
N ILE A 6 24.32 26.55 -11.92
CA ILE A 6 24.12 27.80 -11.17
C ILE A 6 22.76 28.42 -11.50
N GLU A 7 22.32 28.42 -12.76
CA GLU A 7 20.98 28.87 -13.16
C GLU A 7 19.85 28.06 -12.54
N VAL A 8 19.98 26.73 -12.47
CA VAL A 8 19.01 25.84 -11.83
C VAL A 8 18.93 26.12 -10.33
N PHE A 9 20.05 26.36 -9.65
CA PHE A 9 20.08 26.71 -8.22
C PHE A 9 19.41 28.06 -7.94
N ASN A 10 19.72 29.08 -8.74
CA ASN A 10 19.11 30.40 -8.59
C ASN A 10 17.59 30.37 -8.82
N ASN A 11 17.11 29.60 -9.79
CA ASN A 11 15.69 29.39 -10.04
C ASN A 11 15.00 28.66 -8.88
N TYR A 12 15.66 27.69 -8.26
CA TYR A 12 15.11 26.96 -7.13
C TYR A 12 14.93 27.85 -5.90
N GLU A 13 15.98 28.62 -5.52
CA GLU A 13 15.92 29.57 -4.40
C GLU A 13 14.90 30.69 -4.65
N GLN A 14 14.81 31.18 -5.88
CA GLN A 14 13.83 32.18 -6.24
C GLN A 14 12.40 31.63 -6.15
N SER A 15 12.15 30.44 -6.67
CA SER A 15 10.86 29.77 -6.57
C SER A 15 10.45 29.52 -5.12
N GLN A 16 11.40 29.14 -4.25
CA GLN A 16 11.13 28.99 -2.82
C GLN A 16 10.69 30.30 -2.17
N LYS A 17 11.35 31.41 -2.51
CA LYS A 17 10.98 32.74 -1.99
C LYS A 17 9.61 33.19 -2.50
N GLU A 18 9.32 32.99 -3.78
CA GLU A 18 8.05 33.35 -4.40
C GLU A 18 6.85 32.61 -3.82
N VAL A 19 7.01 31.33 -3.47
CA VAL A 19 5.94 30.54 -2.83
C VAL A 19 5.93 30.65 -1.30
N GLY A 20 6.83 31.45 -0.71
CA GLY A 20 6.92 31.62 0.74
C GLY A 20 7.34 30.35 1.47
N TYR A 21 8.21 29.53 0.85
CA TYR A 21 8.69 28.28 1.45
C TYR A 21 9.40 28.52 2.78
N ILE A 22 8.96 27.80 3.80
CA ILE A 22 9.59 27.76 5.14
C ILE A 22 10.16 26.35 5.34
N ALA A 23 11.48 26.27 5.59
CA ALA A 23 12.09 24.97 5.87
C ALA A 23 11.52 24.37 7.17
N ARG A 24 11.38 23.03 7.22
CA ARG A 24 10.78 22.32 8.38
C ARG A 24 11.44 22.70 9.72
N LYS A 25 12.76 22.90 9.74
CA LYS A 25 13.50 23.29 10.95
C LYS A 25 13.12 24.67 11.51
N ASP A 26 12.59 25.54 10.64
CA ASP A 26 12.20 26.92 10.95
C ASP A 26 10.67 27.07 11.05
N ALA A 27 9.91 26.02 10.71
CA ALA A 27 8.47 26.01 10.77
C ALA A 27 7.96 25.83 12.21
N THR A 28 6.94 26.60 12.55
CA THR A 28 6.25 26.54 13.85
C THR A 28 4.83 26.01 13.68
N GLN A 29 4.13 25.71 14.79
CA GLN A 29 2.71 25.33 14.70
C GLN A 29 1.88 26.38 13.95
N LYS A 30 2.15 27.66 14.18
CA LYS A 30 1.48 28.74 13.46
C LYS A 30 1.69 28.64 11.94
N THR A 31 2.90 28.25 11.50
CA THR A 31 3.18 28.04 10.08
C THR A 31 2.26 26.97 9.48
N TYR A 32 2.06 25.86 10.18
CA TYR A 32 1.16 24.78 9.74
C TYR A 32 -0.32 25.18 9.79
N ASP A 33 -0.72 25.95 10.81
CA ASP A 33 -2.08 26.46 10.93
C ASP A 33 -2.40 27.46 9.81
N ASP A 34 -1.50 28.38 9.51
CA ASP A 34 -1.64 29.35 8.42
C ASP A 34 -1.72 28.69 7.04
N LEU A 35 -1.02 27.57 6.86
CA LEU A 35 -1.07 26.74 5.64
C LEU A 35 -2.31 25.82 5.59
N GLY A 36 -3.08 25.72 6.65
CA GLY A 36 -4.19 24.76 6.75
C GLY A 36 -3.74 23.30 6.69
N PHE A 37 -2.56 22.98 7.22
CA PHE A 37 -2.00 21.63 7.18
C PHE A 37 -2.94 20.61 7.85
N MET A 38 -3.29 19.57 7.11
CA MET A 38 -4.01 18.40 7.59
C MET A 38 -3.42 17.15 6.96
N SER A 39 -3.24 16.10 7.77
CA SER A 39 -2.73 14.82 7.28
C SER A 39 -3.48 13.65 7.90
N GLY A 40 -3.82 12.68 7.07
CA GLY A 40 -4.15 11.31 7.45
C GLY A 40 -3.01 10.36 7.11
N LEU A 41 -3.13 9.13 7.56
CA LEU A 41 -2.19 8.04 7.31
C LEU A 41 -2.93 6.82 6.82
N GLU A 42 -2.32 6.11 5.88
CA GLU A 42 -2.58 4.72 5.55
C GLU A 42 -1.33 3.93 5.93
N VAL A 43 -1.43 3.05 6.93
CA VAL A 43 -0.31 2.30 7.46
C VAL A 43 -0.47 0.84 7.11
N HIS A 44 0.41 0.33 6.25
CA HIS A 44 0.46 -1.06 5.85
C HIS A 44 1.38 -1.88 6.74
N GLN A 45 0.92 -3.10 7.09
CA GLN A 45 1.71 -4.04 7.87
C GLN A 45 1.37 -5.47 7.47
N GLN A 46 2.37 -6.26 7.07
CA GLN A 46 2.17 -7.69 6.80
C GLN A 46 1.85 -8.46 8.09
N ILE A 47 0.87 -9.35 8.00
CA ILE A 47 0.52 -10.28 9.07
C ILE A 47 1.42 -11.52 8.97
N ASP A 48 1.84 -12.03 10.10
CA ASP A 48 2.61 -13.28 10.17
C ASP A 48 1.66 -14.49 10.07
N THR A 49 1.53 -15.09 8.90
CA THR A 49 0.74 -16.30 8.62
C THR A 49 1.59 -17.38 7.98
N LYS A 50 1.11 -18.62 8.00
CA LYS A 50 1.77 -19.74 7.32
C LYS A 50 1.50 -19.73 5.82
N GLU A 51 0.30 -19.35 5.43
CA GLU A 51 -0.20 -19.33 4.06
C GLU A 51 -0.61 -17.91 3.66
N LYS A 52 -0.62 -17.63 2.37
CA LYS A 52 -1.10 -16.38 1.79
C LYS A 52 -2.62 -16.21 1.97
N LEU A 53 -3.16 -15.05 1.59
CA LEU A 53 -4.52 -14.64 1.97
C LEU A 53 -5.62 -15.45 1.28
N PHE A 54 -5.51 -15.66 -0.02
CA PHE A 54 -6.51 -16.35 -0.85
C PHE A 54 -5.95 -17.53 -1.65
N CYS A 55 -4.79 -18.05 -1.25
CA CYS A 55 -4.25 -19.31 -1.76
C CYS A 55 -3.56 -20.11 -0.65
N ARG A 56 -3.04 -21.29 -0.98
CA ARG A 56 -2.34 -22.18 -0.05
C ARG A 56 -0.82 -22.08 -0.13
N CYS A 57 -0.32 -21.14 -0.92
CA CYS A 57 1.11 -20.90 -1.03
C CYS A 57 1.69 -20.45 0.31
N PRO A 58 2.91 -20.88 0.65
CA PRO A 58 3.56 -20.46 1.88
C PRO A 58 3.81 -18.95 1.88
N ALA A 59 3.53 -18.31 3.00
CA ALA A 59 3.71 -16.89 3.21
C ALA A 59 5.09 -16.55 3.78
N GLY A 60 5.66 -15.41 3.37
CA GLY A 60 6.91 -14.89 3.92
C GLY A 60 8.18 -15.56 3.41
N ILE A 61 8.11 -16.24 2.28
CA ILE A 61 9.27 -16.77 1.57
C ILE A 61 9.61 -15.78 0.46
N TYR A 62 10.80 -15.18 0.55
CA TYR A 62 11.33 -14.28 -0.45
C TYR A 62 12.54 -14.91 -1.13
N HIS A 63 12.68 -14.67 -2.42
CA HIS A 63 13.77 -15.17 -3.24
C HIS A 63 14.64 -14.03 -3.78
N GLN A 64 15.88 -14.31 -4.13
CA GLN A 64 16.73 -13.35 -4.85
C GLN A 64 16.09 -13.00 -6.20
N ASP A 65 16.40 -11.83 -6.76
CA ASP A 65 15.72 -11.32 -7.95
C ASP A 65 15.88 -12.21 -9.20
N ASP A 66 16.95 -12.99 -9.27
CA ASP A 66 17.27 -13.97 -10.31
C ASP A 66 16.78 -15.39 -10.01
N GLU A 67 16.27 -15.66 -8.79
CA GLU A 67 15.71 -16.96 -8.41
C GLU A 67 14.25 -17.10 -8.82
N TYR A 68 13.99 -17.46 -10.06
CA TYR A 68 12.66 -17.76 -10.60
C TYR A 68 12.73 -18.93 -11.58
N ASN A 69 11.63 -19.63 -11.79
CA ASN A 69 11.54 -20.77 -12.70
C ASN A 69 10.51 -20.60 -13.82
N ALA A 70 9.75 -19.49 -13.80
CA ALA A 70 8.84 -19.13 -14.88
C ALA A 70 8.74 -17.61 -15.03
N GLU A 71 8.41 -17.15 -16.24
CA GLU A 71 8.05 -15.76 -16.53
C GLU A 71 6.69 -15.72 -17.24
N LEU A 72 5.86 -14.78 -16.80
CA LEU A 72 4.60 -14.43 -17.47
C LEU A 72 4.72 -12.99 -17.98
N ILE A 73 4.38 -12.78 -19.27
CA ILE A 73 4.41 -11.46 -19.88
C ILE A 73 2.97 -11.02 -20.15
N ARG A 74 2.64 -9.81 -19.73
CA ARG A 74 1.33 -9.18 -19.98
C ARG A 74 1.49 -7.75 -20.48
N HIS A 75 0.51 -7.34 -21.30
CA HIS A 75 0.33 -5.96 -21.72
C HIS A 75 -0.98 -5.44 -21.15
N MET A 76 -0.91 -4.35 -20.38
CA MET A 76 -2.11 -3.71 -19.86
C MET A 76 -2.92 -3.09 -20.98
N ARG A 77 -4.24 -3.36 -20.99
CA ARG A 77 -5.18 -2.79 -21.96
C ARG A 77 -6.34 -2.14 -21.20
N PRO A 78 -6.67 -0.87 -21.47
CA PRO A 78 -7.86 -0.27 -20.89
C PRO A 78 -9.10 -0.95 -21.49
N THR A 79 -10.06 -1.24 -20.64
CA THR A 79 -11.38 -1.70 -21.04
C THR A 79 -12.39 -0.57 -20.85
N LEU A 80 -13.44 -0.55 -21.66
CA LEU A 80 -14.57 0.34 -21.44
C LEU A 80 -15.31 -0.05 -20.17
N SER A 81 -15.71 0.95 -19.37
CA SER A 81 -16.65 0.76 -18.28
C SER A 81 -18.04 0.38 -18.81
N GLU A 82 -18.94 -0.04 -17.93
CA GLU A 82 -20.34 -0.29 -18.29
C GLU A 82 -21.03 0.95 -18.86
N LEU A 83 -20.55 2.15 -18.54
CA LEU A 83 -21.03 3.43 -19.07
C LEU A 83 -20.41 3.81 -20.42
N GLY A 84 -19.54 2.96 -20.99
CA GLY A 84 -18.88 3.20 -22.27
C GLY A 84 -17.72 4.21 -22.20
N GLU A 85 -17.21 4.50 -21.02
CA GLU A 85 -16.09 5.42 -20.80
C GLU A 85 -14.83 4.65 -20.40
N TYR A 86 -13.66 5.16 -20.80
CA TYR A 86 -12.39 4.65 -20.32
C TYR A 86 -11.97 5.33 -19.02
N ASP A 87 -11.42 4.57 -18.07
CA ASP A 87 -10.72 5.14 -16.94
C ASP A 87 -9.48 5.91 -17.41
N GLY A 88 -9.32 7.16 -16.96
CA GLY A 88 -8.23 8.04 -17.40
C GLY A 88 -6.84 7.52 -17.02
N THR A 89 -6.72 6.89 -15.85
CA THR A 89 -5.48 6.30 -15.36
C THR A 89 -5.11 5.06 -16.19
N ALA A 90 -6.09 4.20 -16.50
CA ALA A 90 -5.89 3.04 -17.37
C ALA A 90 -5.42 3.46 -18.78
N LEU A 91 -5.98 4.55 -19.32
CA LEU A 91 -5.54 5.11 -20.61
C LEU A 91 -4.11 5.65 -20.54
N MET A 92 -3.73 6.31 -19.45
CA MET A 92 -2.37 6.83 -19.26
C MET A 92 -1.35 5.69 -19.17
N GLU A 93 -1.61 4.66 -18.37
CA GLU A 93 -0.76 3.46 -18.28
C GLU A 93 -0.65 2.73 -19.63
N PHE A 94 -1.77 2.57 -20.36
CA PHE A 94 -1.74 2.00 -21.70
C PHE A 94 -0.88 2.78 -22.69
N LYS A 95 -0.91 4.12 -22.63
CA LYS A 95 -0.08 4.98 -23.48
C LYS A 95 1.42 4.79 -23.24
N THR A 96 1.84 4.35 -22.07
CA THR A 96 3.24 4.04 -21.77
C THR A 96 3.75 2.83 -22.56
N LYS A 97 2.85 1.99 -23.08
CA LYS A 97 3.15 0.74 -23.82
C LYS A 97 4.12 -0.16 -23.08
N LYS A 98 3.96 -0.26 -21.76
CA LYS A 98 4.81 -1.11 -20.94
C LYS A 98 4.49 -2.59 -21.12
N GLU A 99 5.54 -3.37 -21.28
CA GLU A 99 5.52 -4.81 -21.12
C GLU A 99 5.72 -5.13 -19.63
N ILE A 100 4.76 -5.83 -19.04
CA ILE A 100 4.81 -6.24 -17.64
C ILE A 100 5.29 -7.69 -17.59
N VAL A 101 6.41 -7.92 -16.93
CA VAL A 101 7.01 -9.25 -16.76
C VAL A 101 6.90 -9.66 -15.31
N TYR A 102 6.26 -10.80 -15.04
CA TYR A 102 6.20 -11.40 -13.72
C TYR A 102 7.17 -12.55 -13.63
N ARG A 103 8.12 -12.46 -12.70
CA ARG A 103 9.04 -13.56 -12.35
C ARG A 103 8.43 -14.39 -11.23
N ILE A 104 8.23 -15.65 -11.51
CA ILE A 104 7.46 -16.58 -10.69
C ILE A 104 8.39 -17.65 -10.14
N ASN A 105 8.22 -17.99 -8.86
CA ASN A 105 8.82 -19.16 -8.25
C ASN A 105 7.69 -20.08 -7.75
N ASP A 106 7.64 -21.31 -8.25
CA ASP A 106 6.59 -22.29 -7.97
C ASP A 106 6.55 -22.77 -6.51
N LYS A 107 7.60 -22.51 -5.74
CA LYS A 107 7.63 -22.83 -4.30
C LYS A 107 6.71 -21.95 -3.46
N ASN A 108 6.38 -20.75 -3.96
CA ASN A 108 5.56 -19.78 -3.23
C ASN A 108 4.53 -19.04 -4.09
N SER A 109 4.31 -19.49 -5.31
CA SER A 109 3.30 -18.92 -6.22
C SER A 109 2.52 -20.05 -6.92
N CYS A 110 1.24 -19.82 -7.15
CA CYS A 110 0.35 -20.77 -7.84
C CYS A 110 -0.46 -20.05 -8.93
N THR A 111 -1.28 -20.83 -9.64
CA THR A 111 -2.10 -20.35 -10.76
C THR A 111 -3.15 -19.31 -10.34
N TYR A 112 -3.60 -19.30 -9.08
CA TYR A 112 -4.43 -18.23 -8.55
C TYR A 112 -3.76 -16.85 -8.65
N GLU A 113 -2.48 -16.77 -8.31
CA GLU A 113 -1.76 -15.48 -8.27
C GLU A 113 -1.50 -14.89 -9.65
N ILE A 114 -1.51 -15.72 -10.68
CA ILE A 114 -1.43 -15.28 -12.08
C ILE A 114 -2.78 -15.12 -12.76
N ASP A 115 -3.87 -15.14 -11.97
CA ASP A 115 -5.25 -14.97 -12.43
C ASP A 115 -5.76 -16.07 -13.38
N ASP A 116 -5.32 -17.30 -13.17
CA ASP A 116 -5.70 -18.45 -13.98
C ASP A 116 -6.70 -19.40 -13.30
N THR A 117 -6.80 -19.33 -11.96
CA THR A 117 -7.74 -20.13 -11.17
C THR A 117 -8.47 -19.29 -10.13
N PRO A 118 -9.69 -19.72 -9.69
CA PRO A 118 -10.44 -19.03 -8.63
C PRO A 118 -9.69 -18.97 -7.29
N PRO A 119 -10.01 -17.98 -6.42
CA PRO A 119 -9.44 -17.86 -5.10
C PRO A 119 -9.92 -19.01 -4.17
N PHE A 120 -9.06 -19.36 -3.23
CA PHE A 120 -9.46 -20.14 -2.07
C PHE A 120 -10.27 -19.28 -1.08
N PRO A 121 -10.97 -19.88 -0.12
CA PRO A 121 -11.57 -19.14 0.98
C PRO A 121 -10.54 -18.29 1.72
N LEU A 122 -11.00 -17.16 2.25
CA LEU A 122 -10.19 -16.23 3.05
C LEU A 122 -9.44 -16.99 4.16
N ASN A 123 -8.14 -16.70 4.30
CA ASN A 123 -7.30 -17.31 5.32
C ASN A 123 -7.80 -16.95 6.73
N LYS A 124 -8.29 -17.95 7.47
CA LYS A 124 -8.84 -17.76 8.81
C LYS A 124 -7.81 -17.23 9.82
N GLN A 125 -6.55 -17.68 9.72
CA GLN A 125 -5.47 -17.21 10.58
C GLN A 125 -5.19 -15.71 10.36
N ALA A 126 -5.25 -15.25 9.10
CA ALA A 126 -5.11 -13.84 8.78
C ALA A 126 -6.29 -13.02 9.34
N LEU A 127 -7.52 -13.52 9.19
CA LEU A 127 -8.73 -12.88 9.72
C LEU A 127 -8.66 -12.74 11.25
N GLU A 128 -8.35 -13.81 11.98
CA GLU A 128 -8.23 -13.78 13.44
C GLU A 128 -7.18 -12.75 13.90
N ARG A 129 -6.04 -12.70 13.23
CA ARG A 129 -4.96 -11.76 13.56
C ARG A 129 -5.34 -10.30 13.24
N ALA A 130 -6.02 -10.06 12.14
CA ALA A 130 -6.55 -8.74 11.80
C ALA A 130 -7.59 -8.26 12.82
N ILE A 131 -8.46 -9.15 13.33
CA ILE A 131 -9.39 -8.84 14.43
C ILE A 131 -8.63 -8.45 15.70
N ILE A 132 -7.57 -9.18 16.07
CA ILE A 132 -6.76 -8.86 17.25
C ILE A 132 -6.16 -7.45 17.13
N VAL A 133 -5.60 -7.10 15.97
CA VAL A 133 -5.05 -5.75 15.73
C VAL A 133 -6.15 -4.69 15.76
N SER A 134 -7.30 -4.97 15.16
CA SER A 134 -8.46 -4.06 15.16
C SER A 134 -8.93 -3.75 16.58
N LEU A 135 -8.99 -4.75 17.45
CA LEU A 135 -9.35 -4.58 18.87
C LEU A 135 -8.29 -3.75 19.62
N ALA A 136 -7.00 -3.96 19.34
CA ALA A 136 -5.92 -3.15 19.93
C ALA A 136 -6.01 -1.67 19.53
N CYS A 137 -6.53 -1.41 18.32
CA CYS A 137 -6.81 -0.07 17.79
C CYS A 137 -8.19 0.48 18.19
N LYS A 138 -8.93 -0.22 19.07
CA LYS A 138 -10.29 0.15 19.52
C LYS A 138 -11.31 0.34 18.37
N LEU A 139 -11.14 -0.39 17.29
CA LEU A 139 -12.09 -0.40 16.18
C LEU A 139 -13.32 -1.25 16.52
N ASN A 140 -14.47 -0.84 16.02
CA ASN A 140 -15.69 -1.66 16.06
C ASN A 140 -15.58 -2.74 14.99
N ILE A 141 -15.60 -4.01 15.43
CA ILE A 141 -15.49 -5.16 14.52
C ILE A 141 -16.80 -5.29 13.74
N VAL A 142 -16.71 -5.43 12.41
CA VAL A 142 -17.89 -5.62 11.55
C VAL A 142 -18.52 -7.01 11.80
N GLY A 143 -19.84 -7.09 11.73
CA GLY A 143 -20.57 -8.36 11.93
C GLY A 143 -20.48 -9.30 10.73
N GLU A 144 -20.18 -8.78 9.55
CA GLU A 144 -20.06 -9.52 8.29
C GLU A 144 -18.94 -8.95 7.45
N VAL A 145 -18.11 -9.79 6.84
CA VAL A 145 -17.00 -9.39 6.00
C VAL A 145 -17.34 -9.59 4.52
N HIS A 146 -17.21 -8.54 3.73
CA HIS A 146 -17.41 -8.55 2.29
C HIS A 146 -16.08 -8.34 1.58
N ILE A 147 -15.80 -9.16 0.55
CA ILE A 147 -14.59 -9.02 -0.26
C ILE A 147 -14.88 -8.02 -1.37
N THR A 148 -14.19 -6.90 -1.34
CA THR A 148 -14.21 -5.88 -2.40
C THR A 148 -13.01 -6.02 -3.32
N ARG A 149 -13.06 -5.37 -4.50
CA ARG A 149 -12.00 -5.36 -5.50
C ARG A 149 -11.53 -3.93 -5.70
N LYS A 150 -10.35 -3.62 -5.15
CA LYS A 150 -9.68 -2.33 -5.35
C LYS A 150 -8.86 -2.41 -6.62
N GLN A 151 -9.19 -1.61 -7.63
CA GLN A 151 -8.54 -1.67 -8.95
C GLN A 151 -7.07 -1.24 -8.88
N TYR A 152 -6.20 -2.01 -9.54
CA TYR A 152 -4.78 -1.74 -9.71
C TYR A 152 -4.42 -1.75 -11.20
N LEU A 153 -3.95 -0.60 -11.70
CA LEU A 153 -3.77 -0.36 -13.13
C LEU A 153 -2.30 -0.35 -13.57
N ASP A 154 -1.38 -0.47 -12.62
CA ASP A 154 0.06 -0.41 -12.84
C ASP A 154 0.71 -1.77 -13.16
N GLY A 155 -0.10 -2.84 -13.14
CA GLY A 155 0.35 -4.21 -13.36
C GLY A 155 0.96 -4.88 -12.13
N SER A 156 0.99 -4.23 -10.96
CA SER A 156 1.55 -4.81 -9.73
C SER A 156 0.76 -6.01 -9.19
N ILE A 157 -0.46 -6.21 -9.66
CA ILE A 157 -1.30 -7.38 -9.36
C ILE A 157 -1.78 -7.98 -10.69
N PRO A 158 -1.46 -9.25 -11.01
CA PRO A 158 -1.83 -9.85 -12.29
C PRO A 158 -3.33 -9.84 -12.58
N ALA A 159 -4.19 -9.99 -11.57
CA ALA A 159 -5.64 -9.91 -11.71
C ALA A 159 -6.16 -8.50 -12.06
N GLY A 160 -5.33 -7.45 -11.93
CA GLY A 160 -5.72 -6.06 -12.14
C GLY A 160 -6.52 -5.45 -11.00
N PHE A 161 -6.73 -6.15 -9.91
CA PHE A 161 -7.39 -5.68 -8.69
C PHE A 161 -6.85 -6.38 -7.44
N GLN A 162 -6.92 -5.68 -6.31
CA GLN A 162 -6.60 -6.20 -4.99
C GLN A 162 -7.90 -6.57 -4.26
N ARG A 163 -7.97 -7.77 -3.71
CA ARG A 163 -9.07 -8.14 -2.83
C ARG A 163 -8.83 -7.57 -1.45
N THR A 164 -9.81 -6.79 -0.98
CA THR A 164 -9.76 -6.05 0.29
C THR A 164 -10.98 -6.38 1.11
N VAL A 165 -10.79 -6.55 2.41
CA VAL A 165 -11.84 -6.92 3.37
C VAL A 165 -11.78 -5.96 4.56
N ILE A 166 -12.85 -5.21 4.83
CA ILE A 166 -12.93 -4.34 6.01
C ILE A 166 -13.18 -5.23 7.23
N ILE A 167 -12.37 -5.08 8.27
CA ILE A 167 -12.43 -5.86 9.51
C ILE A 167 -13.01 -5.03 10.66
N GLY A 168 -12.62 -3.77 10.77
CA GLY A 168 -13.10 -2.87 11.81
C GLY A 168 -13.21 -1.44 11.31
N VAL A 169 -14.09 -0.68 11.93
CA VAL A 169 -14.41 0.71 11.58
C VAL A 169 -14.51 1.57 12.83
N ASP A 170 -14.36 2.90 12.67
CA ASP A 170 -14.60 3.90 13.71
C ASP A 170 -13.84 3.63 15.02
N GLY A 171 -12.52 3.62 14.94
CA GLY A 171 -11.64 3.47 16.08
C GLY A 171 -10.96 4.77 16.50
N GLU A 172 -10.12 4.64 17.51
CA GLU A 172 -9.30 5.76 18.00
C GLU A 172 -8.01 5.29 18.66
N ILE A 173 -6.97 6.07 18.47
CA ILE A 173 -5.67 5.88 19.11
C ILE A 173 -5.22 7.18 19.82
N TYR A 174 -4.27 7.05 20.74
CA TYR A 174 -3.81 8.19 21.56
C TYR A 174 -2.28 8.33 21.56
N PRO A 175 -1.65 8.63 20.41
CA PRO A 175 -0.22 8.93 20.38
C PRO A 175 0.07 10.18 21.24
N LYS A 176 0.97 10.06 22.21
CA LYS A 176 1.34 11.15 23.13
C LYS A 176 0.13 11.93 23.70
N ASN A 177 -0.95 11.21 24.06
CA ASN A 177 -2.20 11.77 24.58
C ASN A 177 -3.03 12.60 23.59
N LYS A 178 -2.66 12.68 22.34
CA LYS A 178 -3.50 13.26 21.28
C LYS A 178 -4.45 12.21 20.73
N LYS A 179 -5.73 12.52 20.66
CA LYS A 179 -6.72 11.67 19.99
C LYS A 179 -6.53 11.74 18.47
N VAL A 180 -6.34 10.58 17.84
CA VAL A 180 -6.39 10.39 16.39
C VAL A 180 -7.46 9.35 16.08
N ARG A 181 -8.44 9.71 15.29
CA ARG A 181 -9.53 8.82 14.89
C ARG A 181 -9.07 7.91 13.77
N LEU A 182 -9.58 6.68 13.78
CA LEU A 182 -9.36 5.71 12.73
C LEU A 182 -10.64 5.54 11.92
N ILE A 183 -10.52 5.57 10.59
CA ILE A 183 -11.63 5.31 9.68
C ILE A 183 -11.92 3.80 9.69
N GLN A 184 -10.89 3.01 9.39
CA GLN A 184 -11.01 1.56 9.27
C GLN A 184 -9.66 0.85 9.40
N LEU A 185 -9.73 -0.45 9.60
CA LEU A 185 -8.67 -1.39 9.33
C LEU A 185 -9.17 -2.43 8.33
N SER A 186 -8.44 -2.58 7.25
CA SER A 186 -8.68 -3.56 6.18
C SER A 186 -7.66 -4.68 6.23
N LEU A 187 -8.09 -5.86 5.76
CA LEU A 187 -7.22 -6.99 5.45
C LEU A 187 -7.20 -7.19 3.94
N GLU A 188 -6.03 -7.19 3.33
CA GLU A 188 -5.87 -7.17 1.88
C GLU A 188 -4.70 -8.03 1.40
N GLU A 189 -4.69 -8.31 0.09
CA GLU A 189 -3.58 -8.98 -0.59
C GLU A 189 -2.46 -7.98 -0.82
N ASP A 190 -1.22 -8.31 -0.47
CA ASP A 190 -0.07 -7.51 -0.90
C ASP A 190 0.17 -7.67 -2.41
N SER A 191 0.72 -6.67 -3.05
CA SER A 191 1.06 -6.65 -4.47
C SER A 191 2.41 -7.32 -4.76
N CYS A 192 2.71 -7.54 -6.03
CA CYS A 192 4.02 -7.98 -6.46
C CYS A 192 5.11 -7.00 -6.03
N ARG A 193 6.31 -7.51 -5.85
CA ARG A 193 7.51 -6.71 -5.59
C ARG A 193 8.10 -6.23 -6.91
N GLU A 194 8.20 -4.92 -7.12
CA GLU A 194 8.86 -4.36 -8.30
C GLU A 194 10.38 -4.58 -8.20
N ILE A 195 10.97 -5.12 -9.26
CA ILE A 195 12.42 -5.30 -9.40
C ILE A 195 13.01 -4.17 -10.24
N SER A 196 12.35 -3.81 -11.32
CA SER A 196 12.81 -2.74 -12.21
C SER A 196 11.68 -2.15 -13.04
N ASP A 197 11.80 -0.86 -13.36
CA ASP A 197 10.97 -0.15 -14.33
C ASP A 197 11.88 0.66 -15.25
N ILE A 198 12.29 0.05 -16.39
CA ILE A 198 13.23 0.65 -17.32
C ILE A 198 12.61 0.74 -18.71
N LYS A 199 12.47 1.95 -19.24
CA LYS A 199 11.87 2.23 -20.54
C LYS A 199 10.44 1.67 -20.64
N HIS A 200 10.21 0.70 -21.54
CA HIS A 200 8.92 0.06 -21.77
C HIS A 200 8.78 -1.31 -21.09
N LYS A 201 9.68 -1.67 -20.17
CA LYS A 201 9.65 -2.95 -19.47
C LYS A 201 9.63 -2.73 -17.96
N ARG A 202 8.59 -3.26 -17.31
CA ARG A 202 8.47 -3.32 -15.85
C ARG A 202 8.51 -4.76 -15.39
N VAL A 203 9.37 -5.08 -14.44
CA VAL A 203 9.58 -6.43 -13.95
C VAL A 203 9.12 -6.53 -12.50
N TYR A 204 8.21 -7.43 -12.26
CA TYR A 204 7.71 -7.78 -10.93
C TYR A 204 8.12 -9.18 -10.52
N LYS A 205 8.17 -9.42 -9.20
CA LYS A 205 8.33 -10.74 -8.59
C LYS A 205 7.12 -11.08 -7.73
N THR A 206 6.62 -12.32 -7.86
CA THR A 206 5.37 -12.76 -7.22
C THR A 206 5.55 -13.25 -5.79
N ASP A 207 6.74 -13.21 -5.23
CA ASP A 207 7.02 -13.71 -3.87
C ASP A 207 6.22 -12.98 -2.78
N ARG A 208 5.98 -11.67 -2.94
CA ARG A 208 5.18 -10.86 -2.02
C ARG A 208 3.68 -10.89 -2.34
N LEU A 209 3.32 -11.15 -3.60
CA LEU A 209 1.92 -11.15 -4.04
C LEU A 209 1.05 -12.07 -3.19
N GLY A 210 -0.11 -11.60 -2.79
CA GLY A 210 -1.08 -12.37 -2.00
C GLY A 210 -0.72 -12.54 -0.52
N MET A 211 0.38 -11.95 -0.05
CA MET A 211 0.69 -11.90 1.39
C MET A 211 -0.42 -11.17 2.14
N PRO A 212 -0.86 -11.67 3.31
CA PRO A 212 -1.83 -10.95 4.13
C PRO A 212 -1.26 -9.65 4.65
N LEU A 213 -1.92 -8.55 4.32
CA LEU A 213 -1.56 -7.18 4.65
C LEU A 213 -2.71 -6.53 5.40
N ILE A 214 -2.45 -5.88 6.52
CA ILE A 214 -3.41 -4.96 7.14
C ILE A 214 -3.09 -3.53 6.73
N GLU A 215 -4.14 -2.78 6.42
CA GLU A 215 -4.10 -1.35 6.16
C GLU A 215 -4.91 -0.63 7.25
N THR A 216 -4.25 0.19 8.05
CA THR A 216 -4.92 1.03 9.06
C THR A 216 -5.02 2.45 8.51
N VAL A 217 -6.25 2.96 8.38
CA VAL A 217 -6.55 4.28 7.80
C VAL A 217 -7.02 5.23 8.89
N THR A 218 -6.39 6.40 8.98
CA THR A 218 -6.76 7.44 9.94
C THR A 218 -7.58 8.56 9.29
N TYR A 219 -8.35 9.28 10.10
CA TYR A 219 -8.83 10.61 9.71
C TYR A 219 -7.66 11.61 9.64
N PRO A 220 -7.82 12.76 8.93
CA PRO A 220 -6.79 13.79 8.82
C PRO A 220 -6.72 14.68 10.07
N ASP A 221 -6.53 14.05 11.23
CA ASP A 221 -6.52 14.70 12.53
C ASP A 221 -5.16 15.30 12.92
N MET A 222 -4.08 14.92 12.21
CA MET A 222 -2.74 15.43 12.45
C MET A 222 -2.55 16.81 11.81
N LYS A 223 -2.04 17.77 12.60
CA LYS A 223 -1.92 19.19 12.23
C LYS A 223 -0.48 19.66 12.02
N ASN A 224 0.49 18.79 12.20
CA ASN A 224 1.91 19.02 11.92
C ASN A 224 2.64 17.70 11.65
N PRO A 225 3.84 17.72 11.05
CA PRO A 225 4.60 16.50 10.71
C PRO A 225 5.02 15.66 11.91
N ASP A 226 5.19 16.25 13.09
CA ASP A 226 5.58 15.51 14.29
C ASP A 226 4.41 14.66 14.82
N GLU A 227 3.19 15.19 14.78
CA GLU A 227 1.98 14.41 15.07
C GLU A 227 1.78 13.25 14.09
N VAL A 228 2.08 13.46 12.79
CA VAL A 228 2.04 12.39 11.77
C VAL A 228 3.02 11.28 12.12
N LYS A 229 4.26 11.65 12.47
CA LYS A 229 5.27 10.70 12.90
C LYS A 229 4.86 9.94 14.17
N ASP A 230 4.36 10.65 15.18
CA ASP A 230 3.92 10.05 16.43
C ASP A 230 2.76 9.07 16.23
N ALA A 231 1.79 9.39 15.37
CA ALA A 231 0.68 8.51 15.01
C ALA A 231 1.18 7.25 14.29
N CYS A 232 2.09 7.40 13.32
CA CYS A 232 2.70 6.28 12.61
C CYS A 232 3.48 5.35 13.56
N ASP A 233 4.30 5.91 14.43
CA ASP A 233 5.07 5.16 15.41
C ASP A 233 4.16 4.43 16.43
N TYR A 234 3.05 5.05 16.81
CA TYR A 234 2.08 4.44 17.73
C TYR A 234 1.31 3.28 17.07
N ILE A 235 0.86 3.43 15.83
CA ILE A 235 0.22 2.33 15.07
C ILE A 235 1.21 1.18 14.91
N ARG A 236 2.47 1.46 14.55
CA ARG A 236 3.53 0.45 14.47
C ARG A 236 3.73 -0.27 15.80
N PHE A 237 3.74 0.47 16.92
CA PHE A 237 3.84 -0.10 18.26
C PHE A 237 2.66 -1.02 18.57
N LEU A 238 1.41 -0.59 18.32
CA LEU A 238 0.22 -1.40 18.52
C LEU A 238 0.28 -2.69 17.71
N ASN A 239 0.59 -2.60 16.41
CA ASN A 239 0.70 -3.76 15.53
C ASN A 239 1.71 -4.77 16.06
N ARG A 240 2.91 -4.32 16.43
CA ARG A 240 3.98 -5.17 16.96
C ARG A 240 3.67 -5.76 18.32
N SER A 241 3.00 -5.02 19.20
CA SER A 241 2.66 -5.48 20.55
C SER A 241 1.70 -6.67 20.55
N THR A 242 0.95 -6.87 19.47
CA THR A 242 0.09 -8.06 19.29
C THR A 242 0.88 -9.34 19.09
N GLY A 243 2.14 -9.27 18.65
CA GLY A 243 2.95 -10.42 18.26
C GLY A 243 2.39 -11.19 17.06
N ARG A 244 1.57 -10.53 16.20
CA ARG A 244 0.86 -11.16 15.07
C ARG A 244 1.28 -10.64 13.71
N VAL A 245 2.23 -9.72 13.68
CA VAL A 245 2.72 -9.09 12.45
C VAL A 245 4.17 -9.48 12.18
N ARG A 246 4.56 -9.41 10.91
CA ARG A 246 5.95 -9.63 10.52
C ARG A 246 6.78 -8.41 10.91
N THR A 247 7.89 -8.66 11.56
CA THR A 247 8.89 -7.65 11.90
C THR A 247 10.16 -7.97 11.14
N GLY A 248 10.57 -7.06 10.27
CA GLY A 248 11.85 -7.13 9.57
C GLY A 248 13.00 -6.71 10.46
#